data_7e09a0c1ae9338f65b6c78c484e3d017
#
_entry.id   7e09a0c1ae9338f65b6c78c484e3d017
#
_cell.length_a   1.000
_cell.length_b   1.000
_cell.length_c   1.000
_cell.angle_alpha   90.00
_cell.angle_beta   90.00
_cell.angle_gamma   90.00
#
_symmetry.space_group_name_H-M   'P 1'
#
loop_
_entity.id
_entity.type
_entity.pdbx_description
1 polymer ?
#
loop_
_entity_poly.entity_id
_entity_poly.type
_entity_poly.pdbx_seq_one_letter_code
_entity_poly.pdbx_strand_id
1 'polypeptide(L)'
;HRLPRSVWKEAQYIVKRIEGRAPKIWHPKDSEGRVDFHQNLWDVPLHEGDWCVMARTNKIASQYAQALRSEGWVYSRHGHPSVPLKTYEAIMDWELWSKGNTLPADKVRNLYTFMKPGTDYTRGFGPRSKFMLSLDSDAMIGISEAKEKLGLLLDGNMLWHRALTKIDLDTKNYILNALKRNDNVK
;
A
#
# COMPACT_ATOMS: atom_id res chain seq x y z
N HIS A 1 -17.93 18.54 -20.34
CA HIS A 1 -17.12 19.67 -19.86
C HIS A 1 -16.31 19.26 -18.61
N ARG A 2 -15.13 18.59 -18.81
CA ARG A 2 -14.30 18.13 -17.68
C ARG A 2 -12.90 18.73 -17.65
N LEU A 3 -12.43 19.29 -18.79
CA LEU A 3 -11.09 19.82 -18.91
C LEU A 3 -11.06 21.34 -18.71
N PRO A 4 -10.13 21.89 -17.88
CA PRO A 4 -9.82 23.30 -17.82
C PRO A 4 -9.38 23.86 -19.17
N ARG A 5 -9.46 25.19 -19.36
CA ARG A 5 -9.15 25.86 -20.65
C ARG A 5 -7.75 25.60 -21.17
N SER A 6 -6.73 25.70 -20.33
CA SER A 6 -5.34 25.45 -20.73
C SER A 6 -5.11 23.99 -21.14
N VAL A 7 -5.63 23.02 -20.37
CA VAL A 7 -5.56 21.59 -20.70
C VAL A 7 -6.33 21.29 -21.98
N TRP A 8 -7.49 21.93 -22.21
CA TRP A 8 -8.25 21.80 -23.44
C TRP A 8 -7.47 22.31 -24.67
N LYS A 9 -6.77 23.46 -24.56
CA LYS A 9 -5.93 23.99 -25.65
C LYS A 9 -4.84 22.99 -26.06
N GLU A 10 -4.11 22.43 -25.11
CA GLU A 10 -3.07 21.42 -25.37
C GLU A 10 -3.65 20.14 -25.97
N ALA A 11 -4.79 19.67 -25.44
CA ALA A 11 -5.47 18.52 -25.99
C ALA A 11 -5.92 18.76 -27.46
N GLN A 12 -6.43 19.96 -27.79
CA GLN A 12 -6.81 20.32 -29.18
C GLN A 12 -5.61 20.36 -30.10
N TYR A 13 -4.45 20.84 -29.64
CA TYR A 13 -3.23 20.85 -30.41
C TYR A 13 -2.78 19.43 -30.81
N ILE A 14 -2.85 18.48 -29.88
CA ILE A 14 -2.52 17.07 -30.15
C ILE A 14 -3.56 16.44 -31.09
N VAL A 15 -4.85 16.69 -30.81
CA VAL A 15 -5.98 16.10 -31.55
C VAL A 15 -6.00 16.51 -33.01
N LYS A 16 -5.63 17.75 -33.33
CA LYS A 16 -5.56 18.27 -34.73
C LYS A 16 -4.54 17.53 -35.60
N ARG A 17 -3.60 16.80 -35.00
CA ARG A 17 -2.59 15.98 -35.73
C ARG A 17 -3.09 14.59 -36.10
N ILE A 18 -4.27 14.19 -35.62
CA ILE A 18 -4.84 12.86 -35.92
C ILE A 18 -5.60 12.95 -37.23
N GLU A 19 -5.05 12.31 -38.27
CA GLU A 19 -5.70 12.22 -39.58
C GLU A 19 -6.94 11.31 -39.53
N GLY A 20 -7.93 11.61 -40.38
CA GLY A 20 -9.16 10.81 -40.50
C GLY A 20 -10.13 10.89 -39.34
N ARG A 21 -9.93 11.79 -38.39
CA ARG A 21 -10.83 11.94 -37.24
C ARG A 21 -12.08 12.69 -37.59
N ALA A 22 -13.22 12.16 -37.16
CA ALA A 22 -14.50 12.90 -37.25
C ALA A 22 -14.44 14.17 -36.39
N PRO A 23 -14.89 15.33 -36.93
CA PRO A 23 -14.92 16.60 -36.20
C PRO A 23 -15.86 16.47 -34.99
N LYS A 24 -15.38 16.85 -33.81
CA LYS A 24 -16.16 16.90 -32.57
C LYS A 24 -15.99 18.26 -31.92
N ILE A 25 -17.07 18.87 -31.54
CA ILE A 25 -17.08 20.16 -30.83
C ILE A 25 -16.97 19.84 -29.33
N TRP A 26 -15.95 20.38 -28.69
CA TRP A 26 -15.68 20.24 -27.27
C TRP A 26 -15.64 21.63 -26.62
N HIS A 27 -16.31 21.78 -25.50
CA HIS A 27 -16.25 22.99 -24.70
C HIS A 27 -15.43 22.73 -23.43
N PRO A 28 -14.47 23.60 -23.08
CA PRO A 28 -13.71 23.47 -21.82
C PRO A 28 -14.63 23.75 -20.62
N LYS A 29 -14.19 23.33 -19.44
CA LYS A 29 -14.76 23.79 -18.17
C LYS A 29 -14.41 25.27 -17.98
N ASP A 30 -15.28 25.99 -17.27
CA ASP A 30 -15.05 27.40 -16.94
C ASP A 30 -14.06 27.58 -15.80
N SER A 31 -12.85 27.08 -16.01
CA SER A 31 -11.68 27.24 -15.12
C SER A 31 -10.43 27.26 -15.98
N GLU A 32 -9.42 28.05 -15.59
CA GLU A 32 -8.21 28.22 -16.41
C GLU A 32 -7.37 26.95 -16.42
N GLY A 33 -7.02 26.40 -15.26
CA GLY A 33 -6.09 25.30 -15.12
C GLY A 33 -4.64 25.68 -15.45
N ARG A 34 -3.73 24.70 -15.39
CA ARG A 34 -2.30 24.88 -15.71
C ARG A 34 -1.77 23.64 -16.41
N VAL A 35 -0.85 23.82 -17.34
CA VAL A 35 -0.08 22.76 -17.99
C VAL A 35 1.39 23.11 -17.90
N ASP A 36 2.16 22.23 -17.28
CA ASP A 36 3.62 22.35 -17.17
C ASP A 36 4.27 21.15 -17.85
N PHE A 37 5.45 21.37 -18.42
CA PHE A 37 6.25 20.34 -19.07
C PHE A 37 7.49 20.05 -18.22
N HIS A 38 7.67 18.80 -17.81
CA HIS A 38 8.81 18.33 -17.05
C HIS A 38 9.54 17.22 -17.80
N GLN A 39 10.84 17.15 -17.67
CA GLN A 39 11.64 16.10 -18.30
C GLN A 39 11.63 14.82 -17.45
N ASN A 40 11.59 14.97 -16.14
CA ASN A 40 11.64 13.86 -15.19
C ASN A 40 10.42 13.88 -14.26
N LEU A 41 10.03 12.71 -13.78
CA LEU A 41 8.96 12.58 -12.78
C LEU A 41 9.26 13.37 -11.49
N TRP A 42 10.52 13.48 -11.13
CA TRP A 42 10.96 14.12 -9.88
C TRP A 42 10.97 15.66 -9.93
N ASP A 43 10.82 16.24 -11.13
CA ASP A 43 10.64 17.68 -11.30
C ASP A 43 9.18 18.10 -10.98
N VAL A 44 8.29 17.11 -10.82
CA VAL A 44 6.89 17.33 -10.46
C VAL A 44 6.77 17.38 -8.94
N PRO A 45 6.08 18.38 -8.36
CA PRO A 45 5.90 18.51 -6.91
C PRO A 45 4.87 17.50 -6.37
N LEU A 46 5.21 16.20 -6.42
CA LEU A 46 4.33 15.10 -6.02
C LEU A 46 3.89 15.15 -4.55
N HIS A 47 4.56 15.96 -3.71
CA HIS A 47 4.21 16.18 -2.31
C HIS A 47 3.05 17.17 -2.10
N GLU A 48 2.61 17.83 -3.15
CA GLU A 48 1.52 18.80 -3.12
C GLU A 48 0.28 18.27 -3.84
N GLY A 49 -0.81 18.07 -3.12
CA GLY A 49 -2.10 17.66 -3.69
C GLY A 49 -2.20 16.19 -4.11
N ASP A 50 -3.24 15.88 -4.86
CA ASP A 50 -3.53 14.53 -5.37
C ASP A 50 -3.09 14.40 -6.83
N TRP A 51 -2.28 13.40 -7.12
CA TRP A 51 -1.71 13.17 -8.44
C TRP A 51 -2.26 11.91 -9.10
N CYS A 52 -2.54 12.00 -10.39
CA CYS A 52 -2.82 10.86 -11.24
C CYS A 52 -1.74 10.74 -12.32
N VAL A 53 -0.95 9.68 -12.26
CA VAL A 53 0.09 9.39 -13.27
C VAL A 53 -0.49 8.47 -14.32
N MET A 54 -0.57 8.96 -15.56
CA MET A 54 -1.02 8.19 -16.72
C MET A 54 0.14 7.88 -17.65
N ALA A 55 0.14 6.70 -18.24
CA ALA A 55 1.14 6.28 -19.20
C ALA A 55 0.49 5.60 -20.42
N ARG A 56 1.14 5.69 -21.57
CA ARG A 56 0.66 5.10 -22.81
C ARG A 56 0.59 3.57 -22.78
N THR A 57 1.49 2.93 -22.04
CA THR A 57 1.58 1.48 -21.95
C THR A 57 1.74 1.03 -20.49
N ASN A 58 1.30 -0.20 -20.20
CA ASN A 58 1.49 -0.82 -18.89
C ASN A 58 2.96 -0.95 -18.50
N LYS A 59 3.88 -1.10 -19.49
CA LYS A 59 5.33 -1.15 -19.24
C LYS A 59 5.81 0.17 -18.64
N ILE A 60 5.45 1.30 -19.25
CA ILE A 60 5.84 2.64 -18.74
C ILE A 60 5.17 2.91 -17.38
N ALA A 61 3.88 2.56 -17.22
CA ALA A 61 3.19 2.68 -15.94
C ALA A 61 3.88 1.86 -14.83
N SER A 62 4.40 0.67 -15.16
CA SER A 62 5.16 -0.17 -14.21
C SER A 62 6.51 0.45 -13.84
N GLN A 63 7.20 1.10 -14.79
CA GLN A 63 8.45 1.82 -14.51
C GLN A 63 8.20 2.99 -13.53
N TYR A 64 7.16 3.77 -13.74
CA TYR A 64 6.78 4.83 -12.79
C TYR A 64 6.39 4.27 -11.42
N ALA A 65 5.60 3.20 -11.37
CA ALA A 65 5.24 2.55 -10.12
C ALA A 65 6.48 2.03 -9.37
N GLN A 66 7.47 1.47 -10.08
CA GLN A 66 8.72 1.02 -9.49
C GLN A 66 9.56 2.21 -8.96
N ALA A 67 9.66 3.29 -9.73
CA ALA A 67 10.36 4.50 -9.31
C ALA A 67 9.69 5.15 -8.07
N LEU A 68 8.37 5.25 -8.05
CA LEU A 68 7.63 5.72 -6.87
C LEU A 68 7.86 4.82 -5.65
N ARG A 69 7.87 3.50 -5.85
CA ARG A 69 8.11 2.52 -4.81
C ARG A 69 9.52 2.62 -4.22
N SER A 70 10.56 2.78 -5.06
CA SER A 70 11.94 2.91 -4.59
C SER A 70 12.15 4.15 -3.72
N GLU A 71 11.41 5.23 -4.01
CA GLU A 71 11.44 6.47 -3.24
C GLU A 71 10.46 6.50 -2.06
N GLY A 72 9.73 5.43 -1.80
CA GLY A 72 8.80 5.33 -0.68
C GLY A 72 7.48 6.10 -0.88
N TRP A 73 7.08 6.42 -2.12
CA TRP A 73 5.77 7.01 -2.38
C TRP A 73 4.67 5.95 -2.29
N VAL A 74 3.63 6.25 -1.50
CA VAL A 74 2.42 5.42 -1.46
C VAL A 74 1.51 5.81 -2.61
N TYR A 75 1.01 4.83 -3.34
CA TYR A 75 0.15 5.05 -4.50
C TYR A 75 -0.90 3.94 -4.61
N SER A 76 -1.91 4.18 -5.44
CA SER A 76 -2.82 3.12 -5.88
C SER A 76 -2.67 2.87 -7.39
N ARG A 77 -2.85 1.63 -7.81
CA ARG A 77 -2.85 1.23 -9.22
C ARG A 77 -4.03 0.30 -9.50
N HIS A 78 -4.85 0.65 -10.48
CA HIS A 78 -6.08 -0.10 -10.81
C HIS A 78 -6.99 -0.33 -9.59
N GLY A 79 -7.07 0.65 -8.68
CA GLY A 79 -7.86 0.55 -7.46
C GLY A 79 -7.21 -0.24 -6.32
N HIS A 80 -6.01 -0.78 -6.52
CA HIS A 80 -5.28 -1.51 -5.48
C HIS A 80 -4.17 -0.63 -4.87
N PRO A 81 -4.09 -0.56 -3.54
CA PRO A 81 -3.00 0.17 -2.88
C PRO A 81 -1.66 -0.53 -3.10
N SER A 82 -0.58 0.25 -3.13
CA SER A 82 0.79 -0.24 -3.31
C SER A 82 1.29 -1.12 -2.16
N VAL A 83 0.70 -0.98 -0.96
CA VAL A 83 0.81 -1.92 0.16
C VAL A 83 -0.52 -2.64 0.28
N PRO A 84 -0.58 -3.98 0.16
CA PRO A 84 -1.82 -4.72 0.33
C PRO A 84 -2.46 -4.45 1.70
N LEU A 85 -3.78 -4.26 1.74
CA LEU A 85 -4.51 -3.92 2.97
C LEU A 85 -4.23 -4.91 4.11
N LYS A 86 -4.24 -6.22 3.82
CA LYS A 86 -3.93 -7.27 4.81
C LYS A 86 -2.53 -7.13 5.41
N THR A 87 -1.55 -6.69 4.61
CA THR A 87 -0.18 -6.44 5.10
C THR A 87 -0.14 -5.22 6.02
N TYR A 88 -0.84 -4.16 5.62
CA TYR A 88 -0.98 -2.96 6.46
C TYR A 88 -1.67 -3.28 7.80
N GLU A 89 -2.81 -3.97 7.75
CA GLU A 89 -3.54 -4.40 8.95
C GLU A 89 -2.66 -5.26 9.87
N ALA A 90 -1.91 -6.23 9.31
CA ALA A 90 -1.02 -7.06 10.11
C ALA A 90 0.08 -6.24 10.80
N ILE A 91 0.62 -5.21 10.14
CA ILE A 91 1.63 -4.32 10.75
C ILE A 91 1.00 -3.53 11.90
N MET A 92 -0.16 -2.92 11.68
CA MET A 92 -0.87 -2.16 12.72
C MET A 92 -1.28 -3.04 13.90
N ASP A 93 -1.79 -4.23 13.62
CA ASP A 93 -2.18 -5.19 14.66
C ASP A 93 -0.96 -5.66 15.47
N TRP A 94 0.20 -5.92 14.82
CA TRP A 94 1.44 -6.23 15.54
C TRP A 94 1.90 -5.08 16.43
N GLU A 95 1.89 -3.85 15.93
CA GLU A 95 2.28 -2.66 16.70
C GLU A 95 1.37 -2.44 17.93
N LEU A 96 0.08 -2.69 17.80
CA LEU A 96 -0.85 -2.64 18.94
C LEU A 96 -0.56 -3.77 19.92
N TRP A 97 -0.39 -4.99 19.42
CA TRP A 97 -0.14 -6.17 20.24
C TRP A 97 1.17 -6.09 21.00
N SER A 98 2.23 -5.63 20.35
CA SER A 98 3.55 -5.41 20.94
C SER A 98 3.57 -4.37 22.07
N LYS A 99 2.61 -3.44 22.07
CA LYS A 99 2.40 -2.44 23.14
C LYS A 99 1.57 -2.98 24.32
N GLY A 100 1.25 -4.28 24.34
CA GLY A 100 0.50 -4.92 25.42
C GLY A 100 -1.02 -4.90 25.27
N ASN A 101 -1.55 -4.45 24.13
CA ASN A 101 -2.98 -4.54 23.87
C ASN A 101 -3.37 -5.99 23.58
N THR A 102 -4.64 -6.33 23.74
CA THR A 102 -5.23 -7.59 23.28
C THR A 102 -5.79 -7.41 21.87
N LEU A 103 -5.79 -8.48 21.09
CA LEU A 103 -6.35 -8.54 19.75
C LEU A 103 -7.43 -9.61 19.65
N PRO A 104 -8.48 -9.42 18.83
CA PRO A 104 -9.40 -10.50 18.45
C PRO A 104 -8.67 -11.68 17.81
N ALA A 105 -9.16 -12.89 18.01
CA ALA A 105 -8.51 -14.10 17.50
C ALA A 105 -8.40 -14.15 15.98
N ASP A 106 -9.32 -13.54 15.24
CA ASP A 106 -9.25 -13.42 13.78
C ASP A 106 -8.05 -12.57 13.34
N LYS A 107 -7.74 -11.48 14.05
CA LYS A 107 -6.56 -10.63 13.82
C LYS A 107 -5.27 -11.35 14.18
N VAL A 108 -5.24 -12.05 15.31
CA VAL A 108 -4.09 -12.92 15.67
C VAL A 108 -3.87 -13.99 14.58
N ARG A 109 -4.93 -14.60 14.09
CA ARG A 109 -4.87 -15.56 12.98
C ARG A 109 -4.29 -14.95 11.71
N ASN A 110 -4.69 -13.71 11.39
CA ASN A 110 -4.12 -12.95 10.27
C ASN A 110 -2.62 -12.71 10.46
N LEU A 111 -2.17 -12.29 11.65
CA LEU A 111 -0.74 -12.09 11.99
C LEU A 111 0.07 -13.36 11.71
N TYR A 112 -0.40 -14.54 12.15
CA TYR A 112 0.30 -15.82 11.93
C TYR A 112 0.43 -16.17 10.44
N THR A 113 -0.37 -15.61 9.53
CA THR A 113 -0.16 -15.79 8.09
C THR A 113 1.13 -15.15 7.59
N PHE A 114 1.62 -14.12 8.26
CA PHE A 114 2.86 -13.39 7.96
C PHE A 114 4.08 -13.87 8.75
N MET A 115 3.92 -14.93 9.57
CA MET A 115 4.95 -15.53 10.40
C MET A 115 5.37 -16.91 9.88
N LYS A 116 6.61 -17.34 10.18
CA LYS A 116 7.15 -18.64 9.77
C LYS A 116 6.99 -19.69 10.88
N PRO A 117 6.50 -20.90 10.55
CA PRO A 117 6.44 -22.00 11.51
C PRO A 117 7.85 -22.49 11.90
N GLY A 118 8.03 -22.79 13.17
CA GLY A 118 9.29 -23.27 13.73
C GLY A 118 10.30 -22.17 14.06
N THR A 119 10.06 -20.94 13.62
CA THR A 119 10.90 -19.76 13.94
C THR A 119 10.10 -18.74 14.75
N ASP A 120 8.93 -18.36 14.25
CA ASP A 120 8.12 -17.31 14.84
C ASP A 120 7.01 -17.88 15.73
N TYR A 121 6.58 -19.11 15.43
CA TYR A 121 5.64 -19.89 16.24
C TYR A 121 5.90 -21.39 16.11
N THR A 122 5.49 -22.15 17.12
CA THR A 122 5.64 -23.62 17.18
C THR A 122 4.86 -24.29 16.05
N ARG A 123 5.47 -25.27 15.37
CA ARG A 123 4.80 -26.06 14.33
C ARG A 123 3.53 -26.69 14.90
N GLY A 124 2.46 -26.67 14.11
CA GLY A 124 1.13 -27.14 14.52
C GLY A 124 0.16 -26.03 14.98
N PHE A 125 0.67 -24.85 15.33
CA PHE A 125 -0.14 -23.69 15.73
C PHE A 125 -0.36 -22.66 14.59
N GLY A 126 -0.20 -23.06 13.35
CA GLY A 126 -0.39 -22.15 12.22
C GLY A 126 -1.83 -21.63 12.08
N PRO A 127 -2.04 -20.61 11.24
CA PRO A 127 -3.34 -19.93 11.11
C PRO A 127 -4.48 -20.83 10.65
N ARG A 128 -4.16 -21.99 10.05
CA ARG A 128 -5.12 -23.01 9.60
C ARG A 128 -5.17 -24.25 10.51
N SER A 129 -4.51 -24.21 11.67
CA SER A 129 -4.57 -25.34 12.61
C SER A 129 -5.98 -25.48 13.20
N LYS A 130 -6.37 -26.71 13.53
CA LYS A 130 -7.67 -26.96 14.17
C LYS A 130 -7.85 -26.11 15.43
N PHE A 131 -6.79 -25.97 16.21
CA PHE A 131 -6.79 -25.16 17.41
C PHE A 131 -7.09 -23.68 17.11
N MET A 132 -6.36 -23.07 16.16
CA MET A 132 -6.59 -21.67 15.78
C MET A 132 -7.98 -21.44 15.17
N LEU A 133 -8.53 -22.43 14.48
CA LEU A 133 -9.86 -22.35 13.88
C LEU A 133 -10.99 -22.56 14.90
N SER A 134 -10.73 -23.24 16.04
CA SER A 134 -11.71 -23.44 17.10
C SER A 134 -11.83 -22.25 18.06
N LEU A 135 -10.94 -21.28 17.98
CA LEU A 135 -11.06 -20.05 18.77
C LEU A 135 -12.23 -19.21 18.30
N ASP A 136 -13.00 -18.69 19.23
CA ASP A 136 -14.01 -17.67 18.94
C ASP A 136 -13.32 -16.47 18.29
N SER A 137 -13.86 -15.98 17.19
CA SER A 137 -13.28 -14.89 16.41
C SER A 137 -13.09 -13.61 17.21
N ASP A 138 -13.99 -13.37 18.16
CA ASP A 138 -14.01 -12.16 19.00
C ASP A 138 -13.25 -12.35 20.33
N ALA A 139 -12.76 -13.55 20.61
CA ALA A 139 -11.94 -13.80 21.81
C ALA A 139 -10.71 -12.91 21.81
N MET A 140 -10.54 -12.12 22.87
CA MET A 140 -9.43 -11.18 23.00
C MET A 140 -8.18 -11.88 23.52
N ILE A 141 -7.11 -11.88 22.76
CA ILE A 141 -5.85 -12.62 23.01
C ILE A 141 -4.72 -11.63 23.25
N GLY A 142 -4.06 -11.75 24.41
CA GLY A 142 -2.82 -11.04 24.71
C GLY A 142 -1.59 -11.79 24.22
N ILE A 143 -0.46 -11.07 24.13
CA ILE A 143 0.80 -11.67 23.63
C ILE A 143 1.34 -12.78 24.55
N SER A 144 1.15 -12.63 25.88
CA SER A 144 1.53 -13.65 26.87
C SER A 144 0.70 -14.92 26.69
N GLU A 145 -0.60 -14.77 26.51
CA GLU A 145 -1.49 -15.89 26.24
C GLU A 145 -1.16 -16.61 24.93
N ALA A 146 -0.77 -15.85 23.89
CA ALA A 146 -0.33 -16.44 22.63
C ALA A 146 0.98 -17.23 22.78
N LYS A 147 1.89 -16.81 23.64
CA LYS A 147 3.10 -17.59 23.97
C LYS A 147 2.74 -18.90 24.65
N GLU A 148 1.85 -18.88 25.62
CA GLU A 148 1.47 -20.06 26.41
C GLU A 148 0.59 -21.04 25.62
N LYS A 149 -0.41 -20.53 24.90
CA LYS A 149 -1.48 -21.36 24.31
C LYS A 149 -1.40 -21.49 22.80
N LEU A 150 -0.84 -20.49 22.11
CA LEU A 150 -0.78 -20.45 20.64
C LEU A 150 0.64 -20.68 20.08
N GLY A 151 1.58 -21.03 20.95
CA GLY A 151 2.94 -21.36 20.56
C GLY A 151 3.73 -20.22 19.92
N LEU A 152 3.41 -18.95 20.23
CA LEU A 152 4.18 -17.80 19.78
C LEU A 152 5.59 -17.87 20.41
N LEU A 153 6.63 -17.77 19.56
CA LEU A 153 8.04 -17.81 19.97
C LEU A 153 8.69 -16.43 19.99
N LEU A 154 8.04 -15.43 19.43
CA LEU A 154 8.58 -14.08 19.29
C LEU A 154 8.47 -13.30 20.60
N ASP A 155 9.44 -12.39 20.81
CA ASP A 155 9.36 -11.44 21.90
C ASP A 155 8.36 -10.33 21.61
N GLY A 156 7.56 -9.98 22.61
CA GLY A 156 6.48 -9.00 22.48
C GLY A 156 6.94 -7.58 22.15
N ASN A 157 8.21 -7.24 22.35
CA ASN A 157 8.79 -5.94 22.04
C ASN A 157 9.50 -5.89 20.69
N MET A 158 9.39 -6.94 19.88
CA MET A 158 10.04 -7.02 18.58
C MET A 158 9.39 -6.07 17.57
N LEU A 159 10.20 -5.36 16.79
CA LEU A 159 9.72 -4.49 15.71
C LEU A 159 9.00 -5.31 14.62
N TRP A 160 7.92 -4.78 14.06
CA TRP A 160 7.07 -5.47 13.09
C TRP A 160 7.84 -6.10 11.91
N HIS A 161 8.85 -5.39 11.38
CA HIS A 161 9.62 -5.87 10.23
C HIS A 161 10.54 -7.08 10.57
N ARG A 162 10.79 -7.33 11.84
CA ARG A 162 11.48 -8.53 12.34
C ARG A 162 10.49 -9.63 12.68
N ALA A 163 9.33 -9.28 13.22
CA ALA A 163 8.30 -10.22 13.63
C ALA A 163 7.54 -10.84 12.46
N LEU A 164 7.17 -10.03 11.47
CA LEU A 164 6.41 -10.48 10.30
C LEU A 164 7.36 -10.96 9.19
N THR A 165 7.97 -12.13 9.43
CA THR A 165 9.12 -12.64 8.64
C THR A 165 8.76 -13.04 7.21
N LYS A 166 7.47 -13.32 6.90
CA LYS A 166 7.03 -13.65 5.56
C LYS A 166 6.77 -12.44 4.66
N ILE A 167 6.75 -11.23 5.20
CA ILE A 167 6.77 -10.04 4.35
C ILE A 167 8.17 -9.99 3.71
N ASP A 168 8.21 -9.93 2.38
CA ASP A 168 9.47 -9.89 1.65
C ASP A 168 10.27 -8.61 1.95
N LEU A 169 11.59 -8.67 1.72
CA LEU A 169 12.51 -7.60 2.07
C LEU A 169 12.22 -6.31 1.29
N ASP A 170 11.86 -6.43 0.03
CA ASP A 170 11.55 -5.26 -0.82
C ASP A 170 10.32 -4.52 -0.31
N THR A 171 9.28 -5.27 0.07
CA THR A 171 8.08 -4.68 0.68
C THR A 171 8.38 -4.05 2.05
N LYS A 172 9.22 -4.69 2.89
CA LYS A 172 9.66 -4.10 4.16
C LYS A 172 10.41 -2.79 3.94
N ASN A 173 11.40 -2.79 3.06
CA ASN A 173 12.19 -1.60 2.74
C ASN A 173 11.32 -0.47 2.18
N TYR A 174 10.39 -0.81 1.29
CA TYR A 174 9.43 0.16 0.76
C TYR A 174 8.58 0.81 1.86
N ILE A 175 7.99 0.01 2.76
CA ILE A 175 7.17 0.53 3.86
C ILE A 175 8.03 1.40 4.80
N LEU A 176 9.25 0.97 5.14
CA LEU A 176 10.16 1.74 5.97
C LEU A 176 10.55 3.08 5.32
N ASN A 177 10.76 3.11 4.00
CA ASN A 177 11.03 4.35 3.27
C ASN A 177 9.81 5.26 3.25
N ALA A 178 8.60 4.71 3.07
CA ALA A 178 7.36 5.47 3.12
C ALA A 178 7.13 6.11 4.51
N LEU A 179 7.44 5.38 5.58
CA LEU A 179 7.36 5.91 6.95
C LEU A 179 8.36 7.04 7.19
N LYS A 180 9.58 6.95 6.63
CA LYS A 180 10.60 8.01 6.74
C LYS A 180 10.22 9.28 6.01
N ARG A 181 9.45 9.19 4.92
CA ARG A 181 9.00 10.38 4.18
C ARG A 181 8.02 11.24 4.96
N ASN A 182 7.41 10.75 6.01
CA ASN A 182 6.37 11.46 6.80
C ASN A 182 5.12 11.89 6.00
N ASP A 183 5.04 11.55 4.72
CA ASP A 183 4.08 12.16 3.80
C ASP A 183 2.77 11.39 3.69
N ASN A 184 2.68 10.16 4.21
CA ASN A 184 1.58 9.29 3.78
C ASN A 184 1.05 8.29 4.81
N VAL A 185 1.27 8.52 6.08
CA VAL A 185 0.61 7.72 7.13
C VAL A 185 -0.30 8.65 7.93
N LYS A 186 -1.36 9.09 7.28
CA LYS A 186 -2.55 9.60 7.95
C LYS A 186 -3.71 8.66 7.66
#